data_0e75676352220bcd2a42d270fc97c84a
#
_entry.id   0e75676352220bcd2a42d270fc97c84a
#
_cell.length_a   1.000
_cell.length_b   1.000
_cell.length_c   1.000
_cell.angle_alpha   90.00
_cell.angle_beta   90.00
_cell.angle_gamma   90.00
#
_symmetry.space_group_name_H-M   'P 1'
#
loop_
_entity.id
_entity.type
_entity.pdbx_description
1 polymer ?
#
loop_
_entity_poly.entity_id
_entity_poly.type
_entity_poly.pdbx_seq_one_letter_code
_entity_poly.pdbx_strand_id
1 'polypeptide(L)'
;MVGGTVLVAMFLLLLGWTKEVVKMFLTEKEKVREATIFLAVFSIYGIDFAINAVQGSCRGLIVDTLPIPKQQMGSSWASRMVAVGSLVGYSAGAIDLKRVFGPMLGDSQFKQLTAVAALTLCVTVGITSWAVTERVLVSDGKEGEEEQGPVQVLSTIAKTATNLPKGIAAICFVQFWAWIGKRCSVSSCGWGEELILY
;
A
#
# COMPACT_ATOMS: atom_id res chain seq x y z
N MET A 1 7.85 9.96 -1.43
CA MET A 1 6.59 9.55 -2.06
C MET A 1 6.79 8.87 -3.43
N VAL A 2 7.37 9.54 -4.43
CA VAL A 2 7.57 9.00 -5.80
C VAL A 2 8.32 7.65 -5.84
N GLY A 3 9.43 7.52 -5.13
CA GLY A 3 10.20 6.26 -5.09
C GLY A 3 9.39 5.06 -4.57
N GLY A 4 8.58 5.26 -3.53
CA GLY A 4 7.69 4.21 -3.03
C GLY A 4 6.62 3.82 -4.03
N THR A 5 6.07 4.79 -4.77
CA THR A 5 5.08 4.54 -5.83
C THR A 5 5.66 3.73 -6.98
N VAL A 6 6.87 4.06 -7.41
CA VAL A 6 7.58 3.29 -8.46
C VAL A 6 7.80 1.84 -8.01
N LEU A 7 8.17 1.64 -6.73
CA LEU A 7 8.31 0.31 -6.15
C LEU A 7 6.99 -0.47 -6.14
N VAL A 8 5.89 0.16 -5.72
CA VAL A 8 4.56 -0.48 -5.75
C VAL A 8 4.17 -0.85 -7.18
N ALA A 9 4.33 0.06 -8.14
CA ALA A 9 4.01 -0.20 -9.53
C ALA A 9 4.85 -1.36 -10.10
N MET A 10 6.14 -1.39 -9.80
CA MET A 10 7.04 -2.45 -10.22
C MET A 10 6.61 -3.82 -9.67
N PHE A 11 6.32 -3.91 -8.37
CA PHE A 11 5.87 -5.17 -7.76
C PHE A 11 4.47 -5.58 -8.23
N LEU A 12 3.56 -4.63 -8.51
CA LEU A 12 2.26 -4.94 -9.10
C LEU A 12 2.40 -5.54 -10.50
N LEU A 13 3.25 -4.96 -11.33
CA LEU A 13 3.55 -5.51 -12.66
C LEU A 13 4.23 -6.87 -12.55
N LEU A 14 5.22 -7.01 -11.66
CA LEU A 14 5.88 -8.28 -11.42
C LEU A 14 4.88 -9.36 -11.01
N LEU A 15 3.93 -9.04 -10.13
CA LEU A 15 2.86 -9.94 -9.70
C LEU A 15 1.95 -10.36 -10.86
N GLY A 16 1.58 -9.41 -11.73
CA GLY A 16 0.77 -9.68 -12.92
C GLY A 16 1.44 -10.60 -13.95
N TRP A 17 2.75 -10.46 -14.13
CA TRP A 17 3.55 -11.18 -15.12
C TRP A 17 4.47 -12.25 -14.52
N THR A 18 4.23 -12.67 -13.27
CA THR A 18 5.06 -13.64 -12.54
C THR A 18 5.33 -14.93 -13.35
N LYS A 19 4.29 -15.49 -14.00
CA LYS A 19 4.40 -16.71 -14.80
C LYS A 19 5.32 -16.55 -16.01
N GLU A 20 5.22 -15.43 -16.70
CA GLU A 20 6.05 -15.13 -17.87
C GLU A 20 7.50 -14.89 -17.48
N VAL A 21 7.72 -14.12 -16.43
CA VAL A 21 9.06 -13.84 -15.90
C VAL A 21 9.76 -15.15 -15.50
N VAL A 22 9.08 -16.02 -14.76
CA VAL A 22 9.69 -17.30 -14.34
C VAL A 22 9.95 -18.23 -15.53
N LYS A 23 9.04 -18.29 -16.51
CA LYS A 23 9.24 -19.09 -17.72
C LYS A 23 10.41 -18.63 -18.59
N MET A 24 10.80 -17.35 -18.49
CA MET A 24 11.96 -16.84 -19.20
C MET A 24 13.28 -17.39 -18.63
N PHE A 25 13.31 -17.72 -17.32
CA PHE A 25 14.51 -18.19 -16.62
C PHE A 25 14.54 -19.70 -16.38
N LEU A 26 13.37 -20.37 -16.33
CA LEU A 26 13.25 -21.78 -15.98
C LEU A 26 12.40 -22.53 -17.00
N THR A 27 12.92 -23.68 -17.48
CA THR A 27 12.24 -24.52 -18.47
C THR A 27 11.54 -25.75 -17.84
N GLU A 28 11.96 -26.18 -16.65
CA GLU A 28 11.38 -27.34 -15.96
C GLU A 28 10.06 -27.01 -15.27
N LYS A 29 9.00 -27.76 -15.61
CA LYS A 29 7.62 -27.46 -15.16
C LYS A 29 7.44 -27.44 -13.64
N GLU A 30 8.08 -28.33 -12.89
CA GLU A 30 7.97 -28.36 -11.42
C GLU A 30 8.65 -27.15 -10.78
N LYS A 31 9.88 -26.87 -11.18
CA LYS A 31 10.65 -25.71 -10.70
C LYS A 31 9.99 -24.38 -11.06
N VAL A 32 9.35 -24.30 -12.24
CA VAL A 32 8.57 -23.13 -12.66
C VAL A 32 7.40 -22.86 -11.72
N ARG A 33 6.70 -23.91 -11.27
CA ARG A 33 5.58 -23.75 -10.33
C ARG A 33 6.04 -23.24 -8.98
N GLU A 34 7.06 -23.83 -8.39
CA GLU A 34 7.60 -23.41 -7.08
C GLU A 34 8.15 -21.99 -7.14
N ALA A 35 8.96 -21.68 -8.17
CA ALA A 35 9.52 -20.35 -8.36
C ALA A 35 8.42 -19.29 -8.60
N THR A 36 7.34 -19.63 -9.32
CA THR A 36 6.20 -18.73 -9.52
C THR A 36 5.50 -18.40 -8.19
N ILE A 37 5.28 -19.40 -7.34
CA ILE A 37 4.65 -19.20 -6.03
C ILE A 37 5.57 -18.33 -5.15
N PHE A 38 6.85 -18.65 -5.09
CA PHE A 38 7.82 -17.87 -4.30
C PHE A 38 7.88 -16.41 -4.75
N LEU A 39 7.98 -16.17 -6.07
CA LEU A 39 8.05 -14.83 -6.63
C LEU A 39 6.74 -14.06 -6.42
N ALA A 40 5.58 -14.73 -6.51
CA ALA A 40 4.29 -14.11 -6.22
C ALA A 40 4.18 -13.69 -4.74
N VAL A 41 4.56 -14.57 -3.82
CA VAL A 41 4.57 -14.28 -2.38
C VAL A 41 5.53 -13.13 -2.07
N PHE A 42 6.74 -13.16 -2.61
CA PHE A 42 7.72 -12.09 -2.47
C PHE A 42 7.19 -10.75 -2.99
N SER A 43 6.52 -10.76 -4.14
CA SER A 43 5.91 -9.56 -4.72
C SER A 43 4.79 -8.99 -3.84
N ILE A 44 3.95 -9.84 -3.24
CA ILE A 44 2.88 -9.42 -2.33
C ILE A 44 3.47 -8.72 -1.10
N TYR A 45 4.49 -9.31 -0.46
CA TYR A 45 5.18 -8.66 0.66
C TYR A 45 5.87 -7.35 0.26
N GLY A 46 6.48 -7.33 -0.94
CA GLY A 46 7.07 -6.12 -1.50
C GLY A 46 6.04 -5.00 -1.70
N ILE A 47 4.87 -5.32 -2.23
CA ILE A 47 3.75 -4.38 -2.39
C ILE A 47 3.30 -3.86 -1.01
N ASP A 48 3.11 -4.75 -0.06
CA ASP A 48 2.61 -4.39 1.28
C ASP A 48 3.57 -3.43 1.99
N PHE A 49 4.87 -3.72 1.93
CA PHE A 49 5.89 -2.84 2.48
C PHE A 49 5.93 -1.48 1.78
N ALA A 50 5.95 -1.48 0.45
CA ALA A 50 6.04 -0.26 -0.34
C ALA A 50 4.77 0.62 -0.21
N ILE A 51 3.57 0.01 -0.12
CA ILE A 51 2.32 0.74 0.07
C ILE A 51 2.27 1.42 1.45
N ASN A 52 2.80 0.77 2.48
CA ASN A 52 2.92 1.38 3.81
C ASN A 52 3.85 2.61 3.80
N ALA A 53 4.95 2.55 3.07
CA ALA A 53 5.85 3.69 2.90
C ALA A 53 5.16 4.86 2.16
N VAL A 54 4.39 4.57 1.11
CA VAL A 54 3.60 5.59 0.38
C VAL A 54 2.54 6.20 1.29
N GLN A 55 1.79 5.39 2.05
CA GLN A 55 0.78 5.88 2.99
C GLN A 55 1.39 6.74 4.11
N GLY A 56 2.55 6.35 4.63
CA GLY A 56 3.29 7.15 5.60
C GLY A 56 3.68 8.51 5.04
N SER A 57 4.21 8.54 3.81
CA SER A 57 4.55 9.77 3.11
C SER A 57 3.33 10.68 2.85
N CYS A 58 2.18 10.10 2.49
CA CYS A 58 0.95 10.86 2.29
C CYS A 58 0.45 11.50 3.60
N ARG A 59 0.55 10.79 4.72
CA ARG A 59 0.18 11.33 6.03
C ARG A 59 1.14 12.45 6.46
N GLY A 60 2.43 12.27 6.25
CA GLY A 60 3.44 13.32 6.47
C GLY A 60 3.11 14.58 5.66
N LEU A 61 2.79 14.43 4.38
CA LEU A 61 2.44 15.55 3.51
C LEU A 61 1.22 16.36 4.02
N ILE A 62 0.20 15.70 4.59
CA ILE A 62 -0.96 16.37 5.19
C ILE A 62 -0.52 17.21 6.40
N VAL A 63 0.37 16.69 7.22
CA VAL A 63 0.87 17.40 8.42
C VAL A 63 1.75 18.59 8.02
N ASP A 64 2.58 18.44 7.01
CA ASP A 64 3.52 19.47 6.57
C ASP A 64 2.85 20.62 5.79
N THR A 65 1.78 20.31 5.05
CA THR A 65 1.09 21.31 4.22
C THR A 65 -0.02 22.05 4.95
N LEU A 66 -0.63 21.46 5.97
CA LEU A 66 -1.77 22.03 6.67
C LEU A 66 -1.39 22.63 8.03
N PRO A 67 -1.87 23.84 8.37
CA PRO A 67 -1.71 24.39 9.70
C PRO A 67 -2.43 23.53 10.75
N ILE A 68 -1.88 23.48 11.97
CA ILE A 68 -2.33 22.62 13.08
C ILE A 68 -3.86 22.55 13.24
N PRO A 69 -4.62 23.67 13.26
CA PRO A 69 -6.08 23.61 13.45
C PRO A 69 -6.83 22.96 12.28
N LYS A 70 -6.23 22.85 11.09
CA LYS A 70 -6.84 22.24 9.89
C LYS A 70 -6.40 20.79 9.63
N GLN A 71 -5.41 20.28 10.35
CA GLN A 71 -4.88 18.92 10.16
C GLN A 71 -5.94 17.85 10.42
N GLN A 72 -6.80 18.05 11.43
CA GLN A 72 -7.89 17.11 11.71
C GLN A 72 -8.91 17.04 10.55
N MET A 73 -9.22 18.18 9.95
CA MET A 73 -10.10 18.24 8.79
C MET A 73 -9.45 17.56 7.56
N GLY A 74 -8.16 17.81 7.32
CA GLY A 74 -7.38 17.14 6.27
C GLY A 74 -7.37 15.62 6.41
N SER A 75 -7.12 15.12 7.63
CA SER A 75 -7.14 13.69 7.92
C SER A 75 -8.52 13.07 7.72
N SER A 76 -9.60 13.78 8.08
CA SER A 76 -10.98 13.34 7.84
C SER A 76 -11.30 13.24 6.35
N TRP A 77 -10.87 14.22 5.55
CA TRP A 77 -11.02 14.19 4.10
C TRP A 77 -10.22 13.05 3.46
N ALA A 78 -8.99 12.82 3.91
CA ALA A 78 -8.17 11.70 3.45
C ALA A 78 -8.87 10.35 3.70
N SER A 79 -9.46 10.16 4.88
CA SER A 79 -10.21 8.94 5.21
C SER A 79 -11.43 8.73 4.30
N ARG A 80 -12.16 9.81 3.98
CA ARG A 80 -13.27 9.75 3.00
C ARG A 80 -12.79 9.36 1.61
N MET A 81 -11.66 9.91 1.16
CA MET A 81 -11.08 9.58 -0.15
C MET A 81 -10.62 8.11 -0.20
N VAL A 82 -10.08 7.57 0.90
CA VAL A 82 -9.75 6.14 1.01
C VAL A 82 -11.00 5.27 0.84
N ALA A 83 -12.14 5.66 1.46
CA ALA A 83 -13.39 4.92 1.30
C ALA A 83 -13.91 4.95 -0.14
N VAL A 84 -13.88 6.11 -0.80
CA VAL A 84 -14.24 6.26 -2.22
C VAL A 84 -13.30 5.43 -3.10
N GLY A 85 -12.00 5.50 -2.87
CA GLY A 85 -11.00 4.72 -3.59
C GLY A 85 -11.22 3.21 -3.46
N SER A 86 -11.59 2.74 -2.25
CA SER A 86 -11.93 1.34 -2.02
C SER A 86 -13.17 0.92 -2.81
N LEU A 87 -14.22 1.76 -2.83
CA LEU A 87 -15.44 1.50 -3.60
C LEU A 87 -15.14 1.40 -5.10
N VAL A 88 -14.35 2.33 -5.64
CA VAL A 88 -13.91 2.31 -7.04
C VAL A 88 -13.07 1.05 -7.33
N GLY A 89 -12.16 0.69 -6.44
CA GLY A 89 -11.31 -0.51 -6.57
C GLY A 89 -12.13 -1.80 -6.61
N TYR A 90 -13.09 -1.96 -5.70
CA TYR A 90 -14.02 -3.12 -5.70
C TYR A 90 -14.89 -3.16 -6.95
N SER A 91 -15.41 -2.02 -7.38
CA SER A 91 -16.20 -1.92 -8.63
C SER A 91 -15.38 -2.30 -9.85
N ALA A 92 -14.14 -1.84 -9.94
CA ALA A 92 -13.21 -2.20 -11.02
C ALA A 92 -12.89 -3.70 -11.03
N GLY A 93 -12.77 -4.32 -9.84
CA GLY A 93 -12.59 -5.77 -9.71
C GLY A 93 -13.82 -6.59 -10.15
N ALA A 94 -15.03 -6.06 -9.95
CA ALA A 94 -16.28 -6.70 -10.32
C ALA A 94 -16.61 -6.59 -11.83
N ILE A 95 -16.08 -5.59 -12.51
CA ILE A 95 -16.29 -5.38 -13.94
C ILE A 95 -15.40 -6.34 -14.75
N ASP A 96 -15.94 -6.95 -15.80
CA ASP A 96 -15.16 -7.74 -16.75
C ASP A 96 -14.29 -6.82 -17.62
N LEU A 97 -13.05 -6.57 -17.14
CA LEU A 97 -12.09 -5.69 -17.83
C LEU A 97 -11.75 -6.18 -19.24
N LYS A 98 -11.88 -7.49 -19.50
CA LYS A 98 -11.64 -8.05 -20.84
C LYS A 98 -12.62 -7.51 -21.87
N ARG A 99 -13.87 -7.21 -21.48
CA ARG A 99 -14.86 -6.60 -22.35
C ARG A 99 -14.59 -5.11 -22.63
N VAL A 100 -13.96 -4.42 -21.67
CA VAL A 100 -13.70 -2.99 -21.75
C VAL A 100 -12.41 -2.69 -22.52
N PHE A 101 -11.33 -3.37 -22.18
CA PHE A 101 -9.99 -3.12 -22.73
C PHE A 101 -9.54 -4.13 -23.80
N GLY A 102 -10.32 -5.18 -24.05
CA GLY A 102 -9.93 -6.24 -24.99
C GLY A 102 -8.61 -6.92 -24.59
N PRO A 103 -7.85 -7.48 -25.56
CA PRO A 103 -6.58 -8.16 -25.29
C PRO A 103 -5.38 -7.20 -25.13
N MET A 104 -5.56 -5.88 -25.20
CA MET A 104 -4.46 -4.90 -25.23
C MET A 104 -3.59 -4.88 -23.97
N LEU A 105 -4.17 -5.15 -22.79
CA LEU A 105 -3.46 -5.10 -21.51
C LEU A 105 -3.11 -6.48 -20.91
N GLY A 106 -3.28 -7.56 -21.66
CA GLY A 106 -2.94 -8.93 -21.23
C GLY A 106 -4.09 -9.93 -21.35
N ASP A 107 -3.74 -11.21 -21.38
CA ASP A 107 -4.68 -12.31 -21.63
C ASP A 107 -5.57 -12.67 -20.44
N SER A 108 -5.26 -12.21 -19.22
CA SER A 108 -6.02 -12.50 -18.02
C SER A 108 -6.56 -11.21 -17.37
N GLN A 109 -7.76 -11.31 -16.79
CA GLN A 109 -8.37 -10.20 -16.04
C GLN A 109 -7.45 -9.68 -14.92
N PHE A 110 -6.72 -10.58 -14.28
CA PHE A 110 -5.77 -10.23 -13.22
C PHE A 110 -4.63 -9.34 -13.74
N LYS A 111 -4.05 -9.64 -14.91
CA LYS A 111 -3.00 -8.82 -15.52
C LYS A 111 -3.52 -7.42 -15.87
N GLN A 112 -4.72 -7.35 -16.44
CA GLN A 112 -5.35 -6.08 -16.76
C GLN A 112 -5.61 -5.23 -15.51
N LEU A 113 -6.09 -5.86 -14.44
CA LEU A 113 -6.33 -5.20 -13.16
C LEU A 113 -5.04 -4.64 -12.54
N THR A 114 -3.96 -5.43 -12.53
CA THR A 114 -2.66 -4.97 -12.00
C THR A 114 -2.05 -3.85 -12.84
N ALA A 115 -2.19 -3.90 -14.17
CA ALA A 115 -1.72 -2.85 -15.07
C ALA A 115 -2.50 -1.55 -14.87
N VAL A 116 -3.83 -1.61 -14.81
CA VAL A 116 -4.70 -0.44 -14.57
C VAL A 116 -4.41 0.15 -13.19
N ALA A 117 -4.27 -0.68 -12.16
CA ALA A 117 -3.95 -0.22 -10.81
C ALA A 117 -2.59 0.48 -10.75
N ALA A 118 -1.55 -0.07 -11.39
CA ALA A 118 -0.23 0.54 -11.45
C ALA A 118 -0.26 1.88 -12.20
N LEU A 119 -0.96 1.95 -13.33
CA LEU A 119 -1.10 3.17 -14.11
C LEU A 119 -1.85 4.26 -13.34
N THR A 120 -2.98 3.92 -12.73
CA THR A 120 -3.78 4.84 -11.92
C THR A 120 -2.97 5.38 -10.75
N LEU A 121 -2.21 4.51 -10.08
CA LEU A 121 -1.34 4.91 -8.98
C LEU A 121 -0.25 5.89 -9.45
N CYS A 122 0.41 5.62 -10.57
CA CYS A 122 1.43 6.52 -11.12
C CYS A 122 0.85 7.87 -11.52
N VAL A 123 -0.32 7.89 -12.15
CA VAL A 123 -0.99 9.13 -12.56
C VAL A 123 -1.40 9.97 -11.35
N THR A 124 -2.05 9.35 -10.35
CA THR A 124 -2.50 10.07 -9.15
C THR A 124 -1.34 10.64 -8.34
N VAL A 125 -0.27 9.86 -8.16
CA VAL A 125 0.91 10.34 -7.46
C VAL A 125 1.67 11.39 -8.29
N GLY A 126 1.72 11.24 -9.61
CA GLY A 126 2.31 12.24 -10.51
C GLY A 126 1.59 13.57 -10.41
N ILE A 127 0.25 13.57 -10.45
CA ILE A 127 -0.57 14.78 -10.27
C ILE A 127 -0.33 15.40 -8.89
N THR A 128 -0.32 14.58 -7.83
CA THR A 128 -0.08 15.06 -6.47
C THR A 128 1.31 15.68 -6.33
N SER A 129 2.33 15.03 -6.89
CA SER A 129 3.72 15.50 -6.84
C SER A 129 3.92 16.81 -7.63
N TRP A 130 3.11 17.01 -8.69
CA TRP A 130 3.15 18.25 -9.45
C TRP A 130 2.35 19.38 -8.77
N ALA A 131 1.22 19.06 -8.17
CA ALA A 131 0.33 20.04 -7.55
C ALA A 131 0.80 20.53 -6.17
N VAL A 132 1.54 19.71 -5.44
CA VAL A 132 1.99 20.02 -4.07
C VAL A 132 3.48 20.40 -4.09
N THR A 133 3.76 21.66 -3.80
CA THR A 133 5.14 22.13 -3.57
C THR A 133 5.53 21.74 -2.14
N GLU A 134 6.46 20.82 -1.99
CA GLU A 134 7.04 20.47 -0.68
C GLU A 134 7.68 21.71 -0.06
N ARG A 135 7.26 22.07 1.15
CA ARG A 135 8.02 23.02 1.96
C ARG A 135 9.28 22.30 2.40
N VAL A 136 10.42 22.70 1.85
CA VAL A 136 11.71 22.31 2.40
C VAL A 136 11.73 22.84 3.83
N LEU A 137 11.67 21.94 4.81
CA LEU A 137 12.00 22.26 6.19
C LEU A 137 13.47 22.68 6.19
N VAL A 138 13.70 23.98 6.09
CA VAL A 138 15.00 24.51 6.44
C VAL A 138 15.13 24.24 7.93
N SER A 139 15.90 23.22 8.29
CA SER A 139 16.33 22.98 9.65
C SER A 139 17.06 24.27 10.07
N ASP A 140 16.35 25.13 10.82
CA ASP A 140 17.01 26.22 11.52
C ASP A 140 18.07 25.55 12.40
N GLY A 141 19.34 25.74 12.01
CA GLY A 141 20.51 25.06 12.56
C GLY A 141 20.61 25.15 14.08
N LYS A 142 19.83 24.33 14.76
CA LYS A 142 20.19 23.85 16.08
C LYS A 142 21.19 22.73 15.86
N GLU A 143 22.44 23.16 15.82
CA GLU A 143 23.60 22.31 16.01
C GLU A 143 23.33 21.38 17.19
N GLY A 144 23.14 20.09 16.92
CA GLY A 144 22.98 19.09 17.96
C GLY A 144 22.12 17.87 17.61
N GLU A 145 21.47 17.79 16.45
CA GLU A 145 20.94 16.50 15.99
C GLU A 145 22.08 15.72 15.32
N GLU A 146 22.84 15.00 16.16
CA GLU A 146 23.67 13.88 15.71
C GLU A 146 22.84 13.03 14.75
N GLU A 147 23.36 12.71 13.57
CA GLU A 147 22.77 11.72 12.66
C GLU A 147 22.48 10.46 13.46
N GLN A 148 21.25 10.31 13.90
CA GLN A 148 20.84 9.17 14.69
C GLN A 148 20.93 7.95 13.80
N GLY A 149 21.91 7.13 14.03
CA GLY A 149 22.08 5.86 13.34
C GLY A 149 20.81 5.01 13.47
N PRO A 150 20.54 4.10 12.52
CA PRO A 150 19.31 3.31 12.47
C PRO A 150 19.04 2.56 13.78
N VAL A 151 20.06 2.21 14.54
CA VAL A 151 19.96 1.56 15.86
C VAL A 151 19.44 2.52 16.94
N GLN A 152 19.84 3.81 16.89
CA GLN A 152 19.35 4.81 17.83
C GLN A 152 17.89 5.15 17.57
N VAL A 153 17.47 5.22 16.29
CA VAL A 153 16.06 5.39 15.90
C VAL A 153 15.21 4.24 16.45
N LEU A 154 15.66 2.98 16.30
CA LEU A 154 14.98 1.81 16.84
C LEU A 154 14.89 1.86 18.38
N SER A 155 15.95 2.25 19.07
CA SER A 155 15.92 2.38 20.52
C SER A 155 14.97 3.48 20.99
N THR A 156 14.91 4.60 20.27
CA THR A 156 13.99 5.71 20.54
C THR A 156 12.53 5.28 20.32
N ILE A 157 12.25 4.55 19.23
CA ILE A 157 10.93 3.97 18.98
C ILE A 157 10.52 3.01 20.10
N ALA A 158 11.43 2.10 20.50
CA ALA A 158 11.16 1.17 21.60
C ALA A 158 10.90 1.88 22.92
N LYS A 159 11.70 2.90 23.28
CA LYS A 159 11.48 3.72 24.47
C LYS A 159 10.16 4.48 24.42
N THR A 160 9.79 5.04 23.26
CA THR A 160 8.52 5.73 23.08
C THR A 160 7.35 4.76 23.20
N ALA A 161 7.46 3.54 22.63
CA ALA A 161 6.44 2.50 22.73
C ALA A 161 6.22 2.02 24.19
N THR A 162 7.29 1.93 24.98
CA THR A 162 7.19 1.53 26.40
C THR A 162 6.69 2.64 27.32
N ASN A 163 6.94 3.91 26.96
CA ASN A 163 6.53 5.09 27.74
C ASN A 163 5.27 5.78 27.17
N LEU A 164 4.42 5.05 26.47
CA LEU A 164 3.19 5.61 25.90
C LEU A 164 2.25 6.11 27.02
N PRO A 165 1.68 7.33 26.89
CA PRO A 165 0.60 7.77 27.77
C PRO A 165 -0.56 6.77 27.76
N LYS A 166 -1.15 6.50 28.93
CA LYS A 166 -2.20 5.48 29.10
C LYS A 166 -3.34 5.58 28.09
N GLY A 167 -3.73 6.81 27.69
CA GLY A 167 -4.77 7.04 26.69
C GLY A 167 -4.38 6.54 25.29
N ILE A 168 -3.13 6.77 24.88
CA ILE A 168 -2.63 6.31 23.57
C ILE A 168 -2.46 4.79 23.55
N ALA A 169 -1.95 4.21 24.64
CA ALA A 169 -1.83 2.76 24.77
C ALA A 169 -3.20 2.06 24.68
N ALA A 170 -4.24 2.62 25.31
CA ALA A 170 -5.60 2.09 25.19
C ALA A 170 -6.13 2.16 23.76
N ILE A 171 -5.89 3.26 23.03
CA ILE A 171 -6.27 3.37 21.61
C ILE A 171 -5.54 2.34 20.75
N CYS A 172 -4.23 2.18 20.96
CA CYS A 172 -3.44 1.16 20.24
C CYS A 172 -3.97 -0.26 20.50
N PHE A 173 -4.33 -0.57 21.75
CA PHE A 173 -4.91 -1.86 22.11
C PHE A 173 -6.26 -2.11 21.42
N VAL A 174 -7.17 -1.13 21.45
CA VAL A 174 -8.46 -1.23 20.76
C VAL A 174 -8.27 -1.38 19.26
N GLN A 175 -7.37 -0.63 18.66
CA GLN A 175 -7.04 -0.72 17.24
C GLN A 175 -6.50 -2.10 16.86
N PHE A 176 -5.62 -2.67 17.69
CA PHE A 176 -5.08 -4.01 17.46
C PHE A 176 -6.20 -5.05 17.37
N TRP A 177 -7.13 -5.06 18.32
CA TRP A 177 -8.28 -5.98 18.31
C TRP A 177 -9.25 -5.71 17.17
N ALA A 178 -9.49 -4.43 16.84
CA ALA A 178 -10.32 -4.05 15.70
C ALA A 178 -9.76 -4.56 14.37
N TRP A 179 -8.43 -4.51 14.19
CA TRP A 179 -7.77 -5.06 13.00
C TRP A 179 -7.88 -6.59 12.90
N ILE A 180 -7.74 -7.30 14.02
CA ILE A 180 -7.93 -8.75 14.07
C ILE A 180 -9.39 -9.08 13.71
N GLY A 181 -10.37 -8.41 14.32
CA GLY A 181 -11.78 -8.61 14.04
C GLY A 181 -12.15 -8.35 12.58
N LYS A 182 -11.59 -7.28 11.97
CA LYS A 182 -11.79 -6.97 10.56
C LYS A 182 -11.23 -8.06 9.64
N ARG A 183 -10.06 -8.60 9.96
CA ARG A 183 -9.47 -9.74 9.21
C ARG A 183 -10.33 -11.00 9.30
N CYS A 184 -10.81 -11.34 10.50
CA CYS A 184 -11.70 -12.48 10.68
C CYS A 184 -13.02 -12.32 9.93
N SER A 185 -13.63 -11.13 9.94
CA SER A 185 -14.87 -10.85 9.22
C SER A 185 -14.71 -10.99 7.71
N VAL A 186 -13.63 -10.49 7.12
CA VAL A 186 -13.35 -10.63 5.68
C VAL A 186 -13.11 -12.10 5.31
N SER A 187 -12.40 -12.86 6.16
CA SER A 187 -12.18 -14.30 5.94
C SER A 187 -13.49 -15.10 6.01
N SER A 188 -14.39 -14.76 6.94
CA SER A 188 -15.69 -15.45 7.07
C SER A 188 -16.65 -15.13 5.92
N CYS A 189 -16.56 -13.95 5.33
CA CYS A 189 -17.40 -13.57 4.19
C CYS A 189 -16.96 -14.29 2.89
N GLY A 190 -15.66 -14.57 2.74
CA GLY A 190 -15.13 -15.31 1.58
C GLY A 190 -15.45 -16.81 1.58
N TRP A 191 -15.75 -17.40 2.74
CA TRP A 191 -16.16 -18.81 2.85
C TRP A 191 -17.67 -19.01 2.70
N GLY A 192 -18.45 -17.94 2.82
CA GLY A 192 -19.93 -18.01 2.70
C GLY A 192 -20.42 -18.14 1.26
N GLU A 193 -19.67 -17.69 0.27
CA GLU A 193 -20.08 -17.80 -1.15
C GLU A 193 -19.80 -19.17 -1.75
N GLU A 194 -18.80 -19.92 -1.28
CA GLU A 194 -18.55 -21.28 -1.76
C GLU A 194 -19.53 -22.34 -1.20
N LEU A 195 -20.21 -22.03 -0.08
CA LEU A 195 -21.15 -22.97 0.56
C LEU A 195 -22.59 -22.91 -0.02
N ILE A 196 -22.89 -21.93 -0.86
CA ILE A 196 -24.22 -21.76 -1.51
C ILE A 196 -24.23 -22.37 -2.92
N LEU A 197 -23.09 -22.79 -3.46
CA LEU A 197 -22.96 -23.38 -4.81
C LEU A 197 -22.76 -24.89 -4.82
N TYR A 198 -23.02 -25.60 -3.71
CA TYR A 198 -23.13 -27.05 -3.65
C TYR A 198 -24.54 -27.42 -3.10
#